data_dbf2657ed0e089310274beea36ab590a
#
_entry.id   dbf2657ed0e089310274beea36ab590a
#
_cell.length_a   1.000
_cell.length_b   1.000
_cell.length_c   1.000
_cell.angle_alpha   90.00
_cell.angle_beta   90.00
_cell.angle_gamma   90.00
#
_symmetry.space_group_name_H-M   'P 1'
#
loop_
_entity.id
_entity.type
_entity.pdbx_description
1 polymer ?
#
loop_
_entity_poly.entity_id
_entity_poly.type
_entity_poly.pdbx_seq_one_letter_code
_entity_poly.pdbx_strand_id
1 'polypeptide(L)'
;MSFIRAEAVTGFTFGLVNKTTGAALTGAAAGIGKYITKDGGTQASIAGSIAEEGNGQYSVNLTAAEMTAAIVGLLFTHSSAVPVQFTIRTVGSPADTSTESTLSVDRDDLRKEVGWFWLGERTSANWSADEGTQLDDIIASGLRSFYHPPPTQNTPRGHKWSFMEPTTTKVLVAGTADYTLSANFGGLMGTMTYSVDDNRWFPIEITGEHRIRTLRQRDYSSLRSDPKLAAVRPISSSGSNGQRFQLMLYPSPDKAYTLSYRYHALPQNLTAVNPYPLGGEAHAETILESCLAVAEARMDDNAGIHAAAYQQRLAASIAYDTIMNTPEHMGYNGDSSDGSSWSEQTNRYLNGDVVTYNGSSFTDTNP
;
A
#
# COMPACT_ATOMS: atom_id res chain seq x y z
N MET A 1 -26.17 11.60 -6.40
CA MET A 1 -24.72 11.85 -6.51
C MET A 1 -24.09 11.27 -5.25
N SER A 2 -23.16 10.36 -5.38
CA SER A 2 -22.39 9.81 -4.24
C SER A 2 -20.99 10.40 -4.30
N PHE A 3 -20.50 10.88 -3.18
CA PHE A 3 -19.14 11.40 -3.01
C PHE A 3 -18.36 10.48 -2.06
N ILE A 4 -17.05 10.42 -2.24
CA ILE A 4 -16.17 9.62 -1.37
C ILE A 4 -16.02 10.35 -0.03
N ARG A 5 -16.13 9.61 1.08
CA ARG A 5 -15.95 10.16 2.44
C ARG A 5 -14.49 10.56 2.65
N ALA A 6 -14.29 11.68 3.37
CA ALA A 6 -12.99 12.26 3.66
C ALA A 6 -12.16 12.63 2.42
N GLU A 7 -12.80 12.79 1.26
CA GLU A 7 -12.17 13.31 0.04
C GLU A 7 -12.69 14.72 -0.23
N ALA A 8 -11.80 15.62 -0.66
CA ALA A 8 -12.18 16.98 -1.00
C ALA A 8 -13.02 17.01 -2.29
N VAL A 9 -14.07 17.83 -2.31
CA VAL A 9 -14.91 18.03 -3.49
C VAL A 9 -14.60 19.39 -4.09
N THR A 10 -14.09 19.39 -5.30
CA THR A 10 -13.79 20.62 -6.04
C THR A 10 -14.98 20.99 -6.91
N GLY A 11 -15.42 22.26 -6.83
CA GLY A 11 -16.44 22.79 -7.71
C GLY A 11 -17.84 22.22 -7.46
N PHE A 12 -18.26 22.03 -6.20
CA PHE A 12 -19.67 21.71 -5.92
C PHE A 12 -20.57 22.87 -6.37
N THR A 13 -21.43 22.63 -7.35
CA THR A 13 -22.28 23.66 -7.98
C THR A 13 -23.69 23.69 -7.44
N PHE A 14 -24.26 24.90 -7.32
CA PHE A 14 -25.65 25.13 -6.92
C PHE A 14 -26.18 26.40 -7.58
N GLY A 15 -27.51 26.48 -7.76
CA GLY A 15 -28.15 27.63 -8.35
C GLY A 15 -28.93 28.44 -7.31
N LEU A 16 -28.93 29.77 -7.43
CA LEU A 16 -29.78 30.66 -6.62
C LEU A 16 -30.79 31.40 -7.49
N VAL A 17 -32.00 31.46 -6.97
CA VAL A 17 -33.12 32.14 -7.60
C VAL A 17 -33.61 33.29 -6.71
N ASN A 18 -33.82 34.45 -7.28
CA ASN A 18 -34.37 35.60 -6.59
C ASN A 18 -35.80 35.30 -6.10
N LYS A 19 -36.02 35.44 -4.78
CA LYS A 19 -37.30 35.10 -4.15
C LYS A 19 -38.49 35.96 -4.58
N THR A 20 -38.23 37.16 -5.12
CA THR A 20 -39.28 38.11 -5.54
C THR A 20 -39.61 38.00 -7.03
N THR A 21 -38.57 37.82 -7.88
CA THR A 21 -38.73 37.84 -9.32
C THR A 21 -38.78 36.47 -9.97
N GLY A 22 -38.30 35.42 -9.25
CA GLY A 22 -38.12 34.06 -9.80
C GLY A 22 -36.99 33.94 -10.82
N ALA A 23 -36.26 35.03 -11.10
CA ALA A 23 -35.12 35.01 -12.03
C ALA A 23 -33.85 34.49 -11.36
N ALA A 24 -32.88 34.04 -12.15
CA ALA A 24 -31.55 33.67 -11.66
C ALA A 24 -30.90 34.84 -10.92
N LEU A 25 -30.38 34.61 -9.72
CA LEU A 25 -29.71 35.63 -8.93
C LEU A 25 -28.23 35.66 -9.31
N THR A 26 -27.78 36.78 -9.91
CA THR A 26 -26.39 37.00 -10.31
C THR A 26 -25.70 38.04 -9.44
N GLY A 27 -24.36 38.04 -9.38
CA GLY A 27 -23.57 39.03 -8.62
C GLY A 27 -23.63 38.87 -7.10
N ALA A 28 -24.13 37.76 -6.59
CA ALA A 28 -24.42 37.57 -5.17
C ALA A 28 -23.34 36.81 -4.38
N ALA A 29 -22.23 36.40 -5.01
CA ALA A 29 -21.23 35.50 -4.41
C ALA A 29 -20.74 35.94 -3.02
N ALA A 30 -20.49 37.25 -2.82
CA ALA A 30 -20.01 37.81 -1.55
C ALA A 30 -21.04 37.79 -0.42
N GLY A 31 -22.34 37.72 -0.74
CA GLY A 31 -23.43 37.74 0.24
C GLY A 31 -24.03 36.38 0.58
N ILE A 32 -23.51 35.30 0.00
CA ILE A 32 -24.04 33.94 0.22
C ILE A 32 -23.55 33.38 1.57
N GLY A 33 -24.50 33.13 2.48
CA GLY A 33 -24.25 32.30 3.66
C GLY A 33 -24.14 30.85 3.26
N LYS A 34 -23.08 30.16 3.75
CA LYS A 34 -22.74 28.79 3.38
C LYS A 34 -22.54 27.97 4.63
N TYR A 35 -23.32 26.94 4.80
CA TYR A 35 -23.36 26.13 6.01
C TYR A 35 -23.33 24.65 5.72
N ILE A 36 -22.73 23.90 6.63
CA ILE A 36 -22.61 22.46 6.58
C ILE A 36 -23.07 21.84 7.90
N THR A 37 -23.74 20.70 7.81
CA THR A 37 -24.14 19.87 8.94
C THR A 37 -23.67 18.45 8.68
N LYS A 38 -23.01 17.83 9.65
CA LYS A 38 -22.46 16.48 9.54
C LYS A 38 -23.23 15.52 10.44
N ASP A 39 -23.78 14.44 9.89
CA ASP A 39 -24.51 13.36 10.61
C ASP A 39 -25.57 13.89 11.61
N GLY A 40 -26.26 14.97 11.25
CA GLY A 40 -27.24 15.60 12.11
C GLY A 40 -26.69 16.41 13.31
N GLY A 41 -25.39 16.65 13.34
CA GLY A 41 -24.71 17.44 14.37
C GLY A 41 -24.93 18.95 14.23
N THR A 42 -24.12 19.73 14.93
CA THR A 42 -24.20 21.20 14.93
C THR A 42 -23.79 21.76 13.55
N GLN A 43 -24.55 22.76 13.09
CA GLN A 43 -24.24 23.47 11.87
C GLN A 43 -22.95 24.30 11.99
N ALA A 44 -22.08 24.22 11.00
CA ALA A 44 -20.84 24.99 10.88
C ALA A 44 -20.78 25.76 9.56
N SER A 45 -19.88 26.71 9.45
CA SER A 45 -19.63 27.42 8.18
C SER A 45 -18.70 26.60 7.28
N ILE A 46 -18.97 26.58 5.97
CA ILE A 46 -18.10 25.98 4.96
C ILE A 46 -16.84 26.85 4.79
N ALA A 47 -15.66 26.24 4.77
CA ALA A 47 -14.39 26.94 4.66
C ALA A 47 -14.14 27.52 3.24
N GLY A 48 -14.51 26.78 2.18
CA GLY A 48 -14.28 27.17 0.79
C GLY A 48 -14.94 28.50 0.42
N SER A 49 -14.32 29.30 -0.45
CA SER A 49 -14.93 30.51 -1.03
C SER A 49 -15.96 30.14 -2.08
N ILE A 50 -16.96 31.00 -2.25
CA ILE A 50 -17.96 30.88 -3.35
C ILE A 50 -17.45 31.62 -4.57
N ALA A 51 -17.47 30.96 -5.72
CA ALA A 51 -17.28 31.57 -7.04
C ALA A 51 -18.59 31.58 -7.81
N GLU A 52 -18.82 32.59 -8.61
CA GLU A 52 -19.97 32.67 -9.54
C GLU A 52 -19.55 32.11 -10.90
N GLU A 53 -20.28 31.11 -11.38
CA GLU A 53 -20.06 30.47 -12.68
C GLU A 53 -20.90 31.09 -13.81
N GLY A 54 -21.77 32.04 -13.47
CA GLY A 54 -22.66 32.72 -14.39
C GLY A 54 -24.10 32.22 -14.32
N ASN A 55 -25.03 33.07 -14.81
CA ASN A 55 -26.48 32.78 -14.87
C ASN A 55 -27.09 32.32 -13.54
N GLY A 56 -26.61 32.86 -12.38
CA GLY A 56 -27.08 32.49 -11.06
C GLY A 56 -26.59 31.14 -10.57
N GLN A 57 -25.61 30.54 -11.23
CA GLN A 57 -24.89 29.35 -10.77
C GLN A 57 -23.64 29.75 -10.00
N TYR A 58 -23.40 29.05 -8.92
CA TYR A 58 -22.27 29.23 -8.01
C TYR A 58 -21.59 27.94 -7.74
N SER A 59 -20.30 27.99 -7.42
CA SER A 59 -19.52 26.83 -6.98
C SER A 59 -18.85 27.09 -5.64
N VAL A 60 -18.59 26.02 -4.91
CA VAL A 60 -17.84 26.01 -3.65
C VAL A 60 -16.99 24.75 -3.54
N ASN A 61 -15.80 24.88 -3.01
CA ASN A 61 -14.95 23.72 -2.69
C ASN A 61 -15.23 23.25 -1.26
N LEU A 62 -15.43 21.95 -1.09
CA LEU A 62 -15.54 21.31 0.22
C LEU A 62 -14.23 20.61 0.55
N THR A 63 -13.72 20.84 1.72
CA THR A 63 -12.48 20.18 2.20
C THR A 63 -12.72 18.72 2.56
N ALA A 64 -11.65 17.92 2.57
CA ALA A 64 -11.71 16.54 3.03
C ALA A 64 -12.27 16.43 4.46
N ALA A 65 -11.92 17.37 5.35
CA ALA A 65 -12.42 17.42 6.72
C ALA A 65 -13.94 17.71 6.80
N GLU A 66 -14.49 18.49 5.86
CA GLU A 66 -15.92 18.74 5.76
C GLU A 66 -16.70 17.53 5.26
N MET A 67 -16.05 16.65 4.51
CA MET A 67 -16.64 15.44 3.92
C MET A 67 -16.47 14.17 4.77
N THR A 68 -16.02 14.26 6.03
CA THR A 68 -15.77 13.10 6.90
C THR A 68 -17.03 12.39 7.42
N ALA A 69 -18.23 12.92 7.23
CA ALA A 69 -19.50 12.38 7.72
C ALA A 69 -20.15 11.39 6.73
N ALA A 70 -21.02 10.51 7.21
CA ALA A 70 -21.81 9.62 6.36
C ALA A 70 -22.92 10.40 5.60
N ILE A 71 -23.47 11.42 6.25
CA ILE A 71 -24.48 12.31 5.68
C ILE A 71 -24.00 13.75 5.87
N VAL A 72 -23.87 14.48 4.79
CA VAL A 72 -23.48 15.90 4.78
C VAL A 72 -24.65 16.72 4.25
N GLY A 73 -25.19 17.56 5.12
CA GLY A 73 -26.21 18.57 4.74
C GLY A 73 -25.53 19.88 4.39
N LEU A 74 -25.81 20.44 3.23
CA LEU A 74 -25.34 21.76 2.79
C LEU A 74 -26.51 22.72 2.72
N LEU A 75 -26.34 23.94 3.21
CA LEU A 75 -27.33 25.00 3.14
C LEU A 75 -26.70 26.30 2.62
N PHE A 76 -27.25 26.85 1.56
CA PHE A 76 -26.85 28.11 0.97
C PHE A 76 -27.98 29.12 1.12
N THR A 77 -27.68 30.28 1.70
CA THR A 77 -28.67 31.34 1.96
C THR A 77 -28.21 32.68 1.40
N HIS A 78 -29.14 33.49 0.95
CA HIS A 78 -28.88 34.87 0.57
C HIS A 78 -30.16 35.73 0.85
N SER A 79 -29.97 36.99 1.24
CA SER A 79 -31.09 37.87 1.63
C SER A 79 -32.14 38.02 0.53
N SER A 80 -31.75 37.94 -0.72
CA SER A 80 -32.64 38.07 -1.90
C SER A 80 -32.98 36.76 -2.60
N ALA A 81 -32.47 35.61 -2.10
CA ALA A 81 -32.70 34.31 -2.72
C ALA A 81 -33.56 33.39 -1.89
N VAL A 82 -34.17 32.41 -2.54
CA VAL A 82 -34.71 31.23 -1.88
C VAL A 82 -33.56 30.38 -1.37
N PRO A 83 -33.55 29.99 -0.08
CA PRO A 83 -32.50 29.09 0.45
C PRO A 83 -32.48 27.77 -0.33
N VAL A 84 -31.24 27.26 -0.60
CA VAL A 84 -31.06 26.02 -1.31
C VAL A 84 -30.34 25.03 -0.38
N GLN A 85 -30.88 23.81 -0.30
CA GLN A 85 -30.38 22.78 0.57
C GLN A 85 -30.07 21.52 -0.24
N PHE A 86 -28.95 20.87 0.12
CA PHE A 86 -28.55 19.59 -0.45
C PHE A 86 -28.23 18.62 0.68
N THR A 87 -28.57 17.35 0.45
CA THR A 87 -28.12 16.25 1.29
C THR A 87 -27.25 15.34 0.46
N ILE A 88 -26.00 15.20 0.87
CA ILE A 88 -25.01 14.31 0.26
C ILE A 88 -24.86 13.08 1.14
N ARG A 89 -25.01 11.91 0.56
CA ARG A 89 -24.53 10.68 1.17
C ARG A 89 -23.11 10.44 0.68
N THR A 90 -22.18 10.37 1.61
CA THR A 90 -20.82 9.95 1.29
C THR A 90 -20.74 8.44 1.33
N VAL A 91 -20.07 7.86 0.37
CA VAL A 91 -19.68 6.45 0.39
C VAL A 91 -18.25 6.35 0.94
N GLY A 92 -17.94 5.30 1.67
CA GLY A 92 -16.58 5.04 2.09
C GLY A 92 -15.67 4.99 0.87
N SER A 93 -14.43 5.47 1.02
CA SER A 93 -13.40 5.24 0.00
C SER A 93 -13.35 3.73 -0.31
N PRO A 94 -13.07 3.30 -1.55
CA PRO A 94 -12.77 1.90 -1.82
C PRO A 94 -11.64 1.34 -0.94
N ALA A 95 -10.82 2.22 -0.35
CA ALA A 95 -9.82 1.89 0.68
C ALA A 95 -10.40 1.83 2.10
N ASP A 96 -11.67 2.27 2.31
CA ASP A 96 -12.33 2.35 3.62
C ASP A 96 -13.44 1.29 3.76
N THR A 97 -13.23 0.12 3.19
CA THR A 97 -14.00 -1.09 3.49
C THR A 97 -13.63 -1.68 4.86
N SER A 98 -12.79 -1.00 5.62
CA SER A 98 -12.27 -1.46 6.91
C SER A 98 -13.13 -1.16 8.13
N THR A 99 -14.38 -0.70 7.96
CA THR A 99 -15.34 -0.64 9.08
C THR A 99 -16.07 -1.96 9.31
N GLU A 100 -15.81 -2.96 8.50
CA GLU A 100 -16.22 -4.31 8.85
C GLU A 100 -15.25 -4.83 9.90
N SER A 101 -15.81 -5.33 10.99
CA SER A 101 -15.09 -6.01 12.06
C SER A 101 -14.37 -7.22 11.43
N THR A 102 -13.16 -7.03 10.96
CA THR A 102 -12.31 -8.13 10.52
C THR A 102 -11.70 -8.78 11.75
N LEU A 103 -11.43 -10.07 11.69
CA LEU A 103 -10.67 -10.79 12.72
C LEU A 103 -9.17 -10.42 12.68
N SER A 104 -8.80 -9.43 11.89
CA SER A 104 -7.44 -8.87 11.86
C SER A 104 -7.12 -8.16 13.16
N VAL A 105 -5.95 -8.43 13.70
CA VAL A 105 -5.43 -7.78 14.89
C VAL A 105 -4.86 -6.41 14.53
N ASP A 106 -5.30 -5.37 15.23
CA ASP A 106 -4.74 -4.03 15.06
C ASP A 106 -3.66 -3.72 16.13
N ARG A 107 -3.04 -2.53 16.02
CA ARG A 107 -2.02 -2.07 16.98
C ARG A 107 -2.56 -2.00 18.42
N ASP A 108 -3.79 -1.54 18.59
CA ASP A 108 -4.37 -1.35 19.91
C ASP A 108 -4.74 -2.69 20.55
N ASP A 109 -5.16 -3.68 19.74
CA ASP A 109 -5.39 -5.04 20.21
C ASP A 109 -4.07 -5.71 20.62
N LEU A 110 -3.02 -5.59 19.80
CA LEU A 110 -1.69 -6.06 20.16
C LEU A 110 -1.19 -5.42 21.46
N ARG A 111 -1.37 -4.11 21.62
CA ARG A 111 -0.97 -3.40 22.84
C ARG A 111 -1.76 -3.86 24.06
N LYS A 112 -3.07 -4.12 23.93
CA LYS A 112 -3.91 -4.64 25.03
C LYS A 112 -3.47 -6.03 25.47
N GLU A 113 -3.22 -6.95 24.53
CA GLU A 113 -2.85 -8.32 24.86
C GLU A 113 -1.40 -8.40 25.39
N VAL A 114 -0.45 -7.73 24.75
CA VAL A 114 0.94 -7.66 25.24
C VAL A 114 1.00 -6.90 26.58
N GLY A 115 0.22 -5.83 26.73
CA GLY A 115 0.13 -5.07 27.98
C GLY A 115 -0.44 -5.89 29.12
N TRP A 116 -1.48 -6.68 28.85
CA TRP A 116 -2.02 -7.61 29.83
C TRP A 116 -1.00 -8.67 30.27
N PHE A 117 -0.29 -9.24 29.31
CA PHE A 117 0.73 -10.25 29.60
C PHE A 117 1.91 -9.65 30.39
N TRP A 118 2.40 -8.48 29.97
CA TRP A 118 3.65 -7.90 30.50
C TRP A 118 3.44 -7.03 31.74
N LEU A 119 2.35 -6.22 31.80
CA LEU A 119 2.06 -5.28 32.90
C LEU A 119 0.94 -5.76 33.80
N GLY A 120 0.13 -6.75 33.38
CA GLY A 120 -1.10 -7.12 34.06
C GLY A 120 -2.24 -6.12 33.86
N GLU A 121 -2.13 -5.18 32.91
CA GLU A 121 -3.08 -4.10 32.67
C GLU A 121 -3.38 -3.94 31.18
N ARG A 122 -4.67 -3.99 30.81
CA ARG A 122 -5.14 -3.83 29.40
C ARG A 122 -5.42 -2.37 29.02
N THR A 123 -5.67 -1.53 29.99
CA THR A 123 -6.17 -0.18 29.77
C THR A 123 -5.01 0.78 29.53
N SER A 124 -4.83 1.22 28.29
CA SER A 124 -3.70 2.10 27.92
C SER A 124 -3.65 3.43 28.69
N ALA A 125 -4.79 3.90 29.21
CA ALA A 125 -4.83 5.12 30.04
C ALA A 125 -4.13 4.95 31.40
N ASN A 126 -3.93 3.71 31.85
CA ASN A 126 -3.26 3.40 33.13
C ASN A 126 -1.74 3.20 32.97
N TRP A 127 -1.25 3.16 31.71
CA TRP A 127 0.19 2.97 31.43
C TRP A 127 0.93 4.30 31.53
N SER A 128 2.13 4.27 32.03
CA SER A 128 3.06 5.39 31.90
C SER A 128 3.52 5.55 30.46
N ALA A 129 4.07 6.70 30.11
CA ALA A 129 4.61 6.94 28.76
C ALA A 129 5.76 5.98 28.43
N ASP A 130 6.59 5.61 29.41
CA ASP A 130 7.71 4.69 29.24
C ASP A 130 7.21 3.25 28.99
N GLU A 131 6.20 2.80 29.73
CA GLU A 131 5.57 1.49 29.51
C GLU A 131 4.94 1.39 28.12
N GLY A 132 4.22 2.44 27.69
CA GLY A 132 3.68 2.51 26.34
C GLY A 132 4.75 2.41 25.25
N THR A 133 5.90 3.04 25.46
CA THR A 133 7.05 2.96 24.51
C THR A 133 7.66 1.56 24.49
N GLN A 134 7.83 0.95 25.66
CA GLN A 134 8.36 -0.41 25.76
C GLN A 134 7.43 -1.44 25.11
N LEU A 135 6.12 -1.28 25.24
CA LEU A 135 5.14 -2.11 24.55
C LEU A 135 5.26 -1.97 23.03
N ASP A 136 5.38 -0.76 22.51
CA ASP A 136 5.59 -0.54 21.06
C ASP A 136 6.91 -1.15 20.58
N ASP A 137 7.97 -1.14 21.37
CA ASP A 137 9.25 -1.79 21.06
C ASP A 137 9.15 -3.32 21.08
N ILE A 138 8.36 -3.90 21.98
CA ILE A 138 8.08 -5.34 22.02
C ILE A 138 7.32 -5.74 20.75
N ILE A 139 6.25 -5.02 20.42
CA ILE A 139 5.43 -5.26 19.23
C ILE A 139 6.29 -5.15 17.96
N ALA A 140 7.07 -4.07 17.84
CA ALA A 140 7.97 -3.89 16.69
C ALA A 140 9.00 -5.03 16.56
N SER A 141 9.48 -5.57 17.67
CA SER A 141 10.39 -6.72 17.67
C SER A 141 9.69 -8.02 17.26
N GLY A 142 8.48 -8.26 17.76
CA GLY A 142 7.64 -9.39 17.37
C GLY A 142 7.31 -9.36 15.87
N LEU A 143 6.90 -8.22 15.36
CA LEU A 143 6.63 -8.02 13.94
C LEU A 143 7.87 -8.29 13.06
N ARG A 144 9.06 -7.84 13.48
CA ARG A 144 10.31 -8.17 12.76
C ARG A 144 10.57 -9.67 12.74
N SER A 145 10.31 -10.36 13.83
CA SER A 145 10.46 -11.82 13.92
C SER A 145 9.48 -12.55 12.99
N PHE A 146 8.26 -12.05 12.87
CA PHE A 146 7.24 -12.61 11.97
C PHE A 146 7.57 -12.34 10.50
N TYR A 147 7.87 -11.09 10.13
CA TYR A 147 8.12 -10.73 8.73
C TYR A 147 9.43 -11.29 8.17
N HIS A 148 10.41 -11.51 9.01
CA HIS A 148 11.70 -12.06 8.64
C HIS A 148 12.01 -13.35 9.43
N PRO A 149 11.23 -14.42 9.19
CA PRO A 149 11.40 -15.65 9.91
C PRO A 149 12.79 -16.26 9.63
N PRO A 150 13.44 -16.85 10.64
CA PRO A 150 14.73 -17.50 10.45
C PRO A 150 14.61 -18.68 9.49
N PRO A 151 15.68 -19.02 8.75
CA PRO A 151 15.70 -20.21 7.92
C PRO A 151 15.38 -21.46 8.74
N THR A 152 14.55 -22.33 8.16
CA THR A 152 14.21 -23.65 8.73
C THR A 152 14.71 -24.75 7.81
N GLN A 153 14.63 -26.02 8.26
CA GLN A 153 14.99 -27.15 7.39
C GLN A 153 14.16 -27.18 6.10
N ASN A 154 12.89 -26.79 6.18
CA ASN A 154 11.98 -26.77 5.03
C ASN A 154 12.10 -25.48 4.20
N THR A 155 12.61 -24.41 4.77
CA THR A 155 12.82 -23.10 4.12
C THR A 155 14.25 -22.62 4.39
N PRO A 156 15.27 -23.20 3.76
CA PRO A 156 16.68 -22.89 4.07
C PRO A 156 17.10 -21.48 3.70
N ARG A 157 16.33 -20.78 2.87
CA ARG A 157 16.55 -19.37 2.51
C ARG A 157 15.65 -18.40 3.28
N GLY A 158 14.90 -18.88 4.28
CA GLY A 158 13.82 -18.16 4.93
C GLY A 158 12.55 -18.14 4.07
N HIS A 159 11.42 -17.73 4.65
CA HIS A 159 10.16 -17.59 3.92
C HIS A 159 9.99 -16.16 3.45
N LYS A 160 9.51 -16.00 2.20
CA LYS A 160 9.10 -14.72 1.64
C LYS A 160 7.58 -14.69 1.60
N TRP A 161 7.00 -13.74 2.31
CA TRP A 161 5.56 -13.60 2.38
C TRP A 161 5.00 -13.00 1.09
N SER A 162 3.99 -13.62 0.52
CA SER A 162 3.34 -13.17 -0.71
C SER A 162 2.66 -11.82 -0.56
N PHE A 163 2.04 -11.56 0.57
CA PHE A 163 1.39 -10.30 0.85
C PHE A 163 2.38 -9.12 0.99
N MET A 164 3.69 -9.39 1.10
CA MET A 164 4.74 -8.37 1.06
C MET A 164 5.24 -8.05 -0.36
N GLU A 165 4.57 -8.55 -1.39
CA GLU A 165 4.96 -8.35 -2.79
C GLU A 165 3.88 -7.59 -3.59
N PRO A 166 3.50 -6.37 -3.19
CA PRO A 166 2.48 -5.61 -3.89
C PRO A 166 2.96 -5.11 -5.26
N THR A 167 1.99 -4.92 -6.15
CA THR A 167 2.20 -4.20 -7.41
C THR A 167 1.96 -2.70 -7.20
N THR A 168 2.80 -1.89 -7.81
CA THR A 168 2.68 -0.42 -7.77
C THR A 168 2.98 0.19 -9.13
N THR A 169 2.69 1.48 -9.25
CA THR A 169 2.98 2.24 -10.47
C THR A 169 3.93 3.40 -10.17
N LYS A 170 4.69 3.81 -11.20
CA LYS A 170 5.54 5.00 -11.17
C LYS A 170 5.30 5.82 -12.42
N VAL A 171 4.82 7.04 -12.23
CA VAL A 171 4.70 8.01 -13.33
C VAL A 171 6.07 8.60 -13.62
N LEU A 172 6.46 8.57 -14.88
CA LEU A 172 7.69 9.14 -15.38
C LEU A 172 7.43 10.55 -15.91
N VAL A 173 8.46 11.38 -15.83
CA VAL A 173 8.45 12.77 -16.33
C VAL A 173 9.48 12.89 -17.46
N ALA A 174 9.10 13.56 -18.55
CA ALA A 174 9.99 13.78 -19.68
C ALA A 174 11.34 14.38 -19.25
N GLY A 175 12.42 13.79 -19.71
CA GLY A 175 13.79 14.23 -19.41
C GLY A 175 14.33 13.84 -18.03
N THR A 176 13.52 13.22 -17.16
CA THR A 176 13.97 12.74 -15.85
C THR A 176 14.36 11.28 -15.96
N ALA A 177 15.59 10.95 -15.64
CA ALA A 177 16.13 9.60 -15.78
C ALA A 177 16.23 8.84 -14.45
N ASP A 178 16.18 9.54 -13.32
CA ASP A 178 16.39 8.99 -11.98
C ASP A 178 15.18 9.31 -11.08
N TYR A 179 14.64 8.28 -10.44
CA TYR A 179 13.45 8.38 -9.58
C TYR A 179 13.69 7.76 -8.22
N THR A 180 13.46 8.50 -7.16
CA THR A 180 13.45 7.92 -5.81
C THR A 180 12.25 6.98 -5.66
N LEU A 181 12.51 5.78 -5.19
CA LEU A 181 11.49 4.77 -4.89
C LEU A 181 10.87 5.01 -3.50
N SER A 182 9.77 4.33 -3.22
CA SER A 182 9.06 4.46 -1.94
C SER A 182 9.95 4.10 -0.76
N ALA A 183 9.62 4.63 0.43
CA ALA A 183 10.39 4.41 1.65
C ALA A 183 10.43 2.94 2.08
N ASN A 184 9.37 2.20 1.75
CA ASN A 184 9.20 0.79 2.06
C ASN A 184 9.70 -0.14 0.94
N PHE A 185 10.42 0.37 -0.04
CA PHE A 185 10.96 -0.46 -1.12
C PHE A 185 12.14 -1.31 -0.62
N GLY A 186 12.00 -2.63 -0.68
CA GLY A 186 13.03 -3.59 -0.29
C GLY A 186 13.75 -4.24 -1.47
N GLY A 187 13.11 -4.31 -2.63
CA GLY A 187 13.70 -4.92 -3.83
C GLY A 187 12.69 -5.07 -4.94
N LEU A 188 13.17 -5.04 -6.19
CA LEU A 188 12.32 -5.24 -7.37
C LEU A 188 12.05 -6.73 -7.56
N MET A 189 10.81 -7.07 -7.92
CA MET A 189 10.38 -8.42 -8.24
C MET A 189 10.00 -8.50 -9.72
N GLY A 190 10.68 -9.35 -10.48
CA GLY A 190 10.44 -9.49 -11.91
C GLY A 190 10.79 -8.26 -12.74
N THR A 191 10.15 -8.12 -13.89
CA THR A 191 10.36 -7.03 -14.83
C THR A 191 9.41 -5.88 -14.60
N MET A 192 9.74 -4.70 -15.11
CA MET A 192 8.83 -3.56 -15.17
C MET A 192 8.12 -3.52 -16.52
N THR A 193 6.85 -3.18 -16.51
CA THR A 193 6.03 -3.05 -17.72
C THR A 193 5.47 -1.64 -17.83
N TYR A 194 5.16 -1.24 -19.05
CA TYR A 194 4.40 -0.02 -19.30
C TYR A 194 2.92 -0.23 -18.99
N SER A 195 2.23 0.84 -18.63
CA SER A 195 0.77 0.83 -18.58
C SER A 195 0.19 0.54 -19.97
N VAL A 196 -0.98 -0.08 -20.00
CA VAL A 196 -1.73 -0.36 -21.24
C VAL A 196 -1.96 0.92 -22.03
N ASP A 197 -2.22 2.04 -21.37
CA ASP A 197 -2.49 3.33 -21.98
C ASP A 197 -1.27 3.93 -22.72
N ASP A 198 -0.06 3.50 -22.36
CA ASP A 198 1.17 3.97 -23.01
C ASP A 198 1.44 3.29 -24.36
N ASN A 199 0.66 2.26 -24.69
CA ASN A 199 0.76 1.50 -25.95
C ASN A 199 2.20 1.02 -26.25
N ARG A 200 2.87 0.46 -25.24
CA ARG A 200 4.20 -0.14 -25.32
C ARG A 200 4.10 -1.62 -24.94
N TRP A 201 4.56 -2.50 -25.82
CA TRP A 201 4.39 -3.96 -25.66
C TRP A 201 5.63 -4.68 -25.13
N PHE A 202 6.75 -3.99 -25.00
CA PHE A 202 7.98 -4.60 -24.51
C PHE A 202 8.20 -4.27 -23.01
N PRO A 203 8.68 -5.23 -22.22
CA PRO A 203 9.07 -4.99 -20.83
C PRO A 203 10.37 -4.20 -20.78
N ILE A 204 10.60 -3.53 -19.64
CA ILE A 204 11.87 -2.85 -19.38
C ILE A 204 12.85 -3.88 -18.81
N GLU A 205 13.98 -4.05 -19.49
CA GLU A 205 15.07 -4.96 -19.07
C GLU A 205 15.75 -4.42 -17.80
N ILE A 206 15.82 -5.26 -16.77
CA ILE A 206 16.54 -4.91 -15.54
C ILE A 206 18.02 -5.25 -15.72
N THR A 207 18.89 -4.28 -15.47
CA THR A 207 20.32 -4.41 -15.68
C THR A 207 21.13 -3.82 -14.51
N GLY A 208 22.43 -4.01 -14.52
CA GLY A 208 23.32 -3.42 -13.53
C GLY A 208 23.46 -1.89 -13.68
N GLU A 209 23.56 -1.18 -12.57
CA GLU A 209 23.73 0.28 -12.51
C GLU A 209 24.92 0.76 -13.37
N HIS A 210 26.04 0.01 -13.33
CA HIS A 210 27.22 0.34 -14.11
C HIS A 210 26.97 0.41 -15.61
N ARG A 211 26.13 -0.50 -16.16
CA ARG A 211 25.77 -0.51 -17.58
C ARG A 211 25.04 0.77 -17.99
N ILE A 212 24.04 1.18 -17.18
CA ILE A 212 23.30 2.43 -17.43
C ILE A 212 24.22 3.64 -17.35
N ARG A 213 25.09 3.69 -16.36
CA ARG A 213 26.06 4.77 -16.20
C ARG A 213 27.00 4.88 -17.40
N THR A 214 27.52 3.75 -17.90
CA THR A 214 28.38 3.72 -19.10
C THR A 214 27.63 4.19 -20.35
N LEU A 215 26.38 3.73 -20.53
CA LEU A 215 25.57 4.16 -21.67
C LEU A 215 25.26 5.66 -21.63
N ARG A 216 24.90 6.19 -20.47
CA ARG A 216 24.66 7.62 -20.28
C ARG A 216 25.92 8.47 -20.55
N GLN A 217 27.10 7.97 -20.16
CA GLN A 217 28.37 8.64 -20.44
C GLN A 217 28.67 8.69 -21.93
N ARG A 218 28.41 7.58 -22.64
CA ARG A 218 28.63 7.49 -24.10
C ARG A 218 27.67 8.41 -24.87
N ASP A 219 26.41 8.45 -24.49
CA ASP A 219 25.34 9.11 -25.27
C ASP A 219 25.01 10.53 -24.76
N TYR A 220 25.87 11.13 -23.94
CA TYR A 220 25.79 12.53 -23.46
C TYR A 220 24.45 12.94 -22.87
N SER A 221 23.78 12.11 -22.11
CA SER A 221 22.51 12.42 -21.41
C SER A 221 21.40 13.09 -22.27
N SER A 222 21.61 13.29 -23.56
CA SER A 222 20.69 13.96 -24.48
C SER A 222 19.70 13.00 -25.16
N LEU A 223 19.98 11.71 -25.10
CA LEU A 223 19.10 10.70 -25.71
C LEU A 223 17.80 10.57 -24.90
N ARG A 224 16.71 10.98 -25.53
CA ARG A 224 15.36 10.85 -24.98
C ARG A 224 14.54 9.92 -25.86
N SER A 225 13.94 8.92 -25.26
CA SER A 225 13.05 7.95 -25.90
C SER A 225 12.29 7.20 -24.81
N ASP A 226 11.46 6.25 -25.20
CA ASP A 226 10.87 5.29 -24.27
C ASP A 226 12.00 4.49 -23.56
N PRO A 227 12.04 4.47 -22.22
CA PRO A 227 13.02 3.70 -21.45
C PRO A 227 12.98 2.21 -21.76
N LYS A 228 14.14 1.60 -22.01
CA LYS A 228 14.28 0.17 -22.32
C LYS A 228 15.05 -0.60 -21.27
N LEU A 229 15.91 0.12 -20.53
CA LEU A 229 16.72 -0.44 -19.45
C LEU A 229 16.42 0.26 -18.15
N ALA A 230 16.39 -0.49 -17.08
CA ALA A 230 16.26 0.01 -15.72
C ALA A 230 17.29 -0.62 -14.80
N ALA A 231 17.71 0.13 -13.79
CA ALA A 231 18.53 -0.37 -12.69
C ALA A 231 18.04 0.24 -11.37
N VAL A 232 18.14 -0.52 -10.31
CA VAL A 232 17.90 -0.03 -8.96
C VAL A 232 19.24 0.09 -8.25
N ARG A 233 19.48 1.25 -7.64
CA ARG A 233 20.68 1.47 -6.82
C ARG A 233 20.31 2.01 -5.44
N PRO A 234 21.10 1.70 -4.40
CA PRO A 234 20.98 2.42 -3.14
C PRO A 234 21.44 3.87 -3.31
N ILE A 235 20.71 4.81 -2.74
CA ILE A 235 21.18 6.17 -2.58
C ILE A 235 21.83 6.33 -1.21
N SER A 236 22.72 7.30 -1.09
CA SER A 236 23.44 7.53 0.17
C SER A 236 22.42 7.71 1.31
N SER A 237 22.63 6.97 2.38
CA SER A 237 21.85 7.07 3.60
C SER A 237 22.54 8.04 4.55
N SER A 238 21.82 9.05 5.00
CA SER A 238 22.31 9.99 6.00
C SER A 238 22.12 9.50 7.44
N GLY A 239 21.69 8.25 7.64
CA GLY A 239 21.30 7.72 8.93
C GLY A 239 19.95 8.22 9.45
N SER A 240 19.58 9.46 9.15
CA SER A 240 18.28 10.05 9.54
C SER A 240 17.10 9.55 8.70
N ASN A 241 17.34 9.06 7.49
CA ASN A 241 16.28 8.61 6.57
C ASN A 241 16.28 7.11 6.28
N GLY A 242 17.17 6.34 6.93
CA GLY A 242 17.34 4.91 6.65
C GLY A 242 17.82 4.63 5.22
N GLN A 243 17.75 3.37 4.81
CA GLN A 243 18.12 2.93 3.47
C GLN A 243 17.07 3.38 2.45
N ARG A 244 17.51 3.99 1.37
CA ARG A 244 16.67 4.44 0.25
C ARG A 244 17.21 3.91 -1.06
N PHE A 245 16.32 3.75 -2.02
CA PHE A 245 16.64 3.25 -3.35
C PHE A 245 16.17 4.22 -4.44
N GLN A 246 16.88 4.19 -5.55
CA GLN A 246 16.61 4.99 -6.73
C GLN A 246 16.52 4.09 -7.94
N LEU A 247 15.52 4.33 -8.77
CA LEU A 247 15.36 3.73 -10.08
C LEU A 247 16.09 4.59 -11.10
N MET A 248 16.99 4.01 -11.85
CA MET A 248 17.67 4.60 -13.00
C MET A 248 17.07 4.04 -14.28
N LEU A 249 16.74 4.89 -15.22
CA LEU A 249 16.19 4.52 -16.53
C LEU A 249 17.12 4.94 -17.66
N TYR A 250 17.13 4.15 -18.74
CA TYR A 250 17.85 4.49 -19.96
C TYR A 250 17.09 3.96 -21.20
N PRO A 251 16.91 4.78 -22.25
CA PRO A 251 17.11 6.23 -22.33
C PRO A 251 16.28 7.03 -21.33
N SER A 252 16.54 8.33 -21.21
CA SER A 252 15.66 9.24 -20.45
C SER A 252 14.30 9.33 -21.14
N PRO A 253 13.18 9.35 -20.41
CA PRO A 253 11.85 9.45 -21.01
C PRO A 253 11.72 10.70 -21.90
N ASP A 254 11.12 10.55 -23.08
CA ASP A 254 10.80 11.64 -24.00
C ASP A 254 9.47 12.30 -23.67
N LYS A 255 8.57 11.58 -23.03
CA LYS A 255 7.27 12.06 -22.52
C LYS A 255 6.94 11.40 -21.18
N ALA A 256 5.77 11.70 -20.63
CA ALA A 256 5.25 10.99 -19.48
C ALA A 256 4.86 9.55 -19.86
N TYR A 257 5.24 8.61 -19.02
CA TYR A 257 4.85 7.20 -19.08
C TYR A 257 4.49 6.73 -17.69
N THR A 258 3.68 5.68 -17.60
CA THR A 258 3.37 5.02 -16.33
C THR A 258 3.94 3.61 -16.35
N LEU A 259 4.89 3.36 -15.45
CA LEU A 259 5.46 2.03 -15.26
C LEU A 259 4.70 1.29 -14.17
N SER A 260 4.41 0.03 -14.40
CA SER A 260 3.88 -0.91 -13.40
C SER A 260 4.97 -1.92 -13.03
N TYR A 261 5.14 -2.19 -11.75
CA TYR A 261 6.11 -3.15 -11.25
C TYR A 261 5.71 -3.72 -9.90
N ARG A 262 6.17 -4.93 -9.65
CA ARG A 262 6.05 -5.62 -8.37
C ARG A 262 7.33 -5.43 -7.56
N TYR A 263 7.20 -5.26 -6.26
CA TYR A 263 8.36 -5.05 -5.40
C TYR A 263 8.14 -5.71 -4.04
N HIS A 264 9.23 -6.06 -3.38
CA HIS A 264 9.19 -6.50 -2.00
C HIS A 264 9.04 -5.29 -1.08
N ALA A 265 7.92 -5.23 -0.36
CA ALA A 265 7.64 -4.14 0.58
C ALA A 265 8.28 -4.43 1.94
N LEU A 266 9.02 -3.47 2.47
CA LEU A 266 9.52 -3.54 3.84
C LEU A 266 8.40 -3.08 4.80
N PRO A 267 8.09 -3.86 5.83
CA PRO A 267 7.07 -3.48 6.80
C PRO A 267 7.50 -2.25 7.57
N GLN A 268 6.53 -1.42 7.91
CA GLN A 268 6.72 -0.24 8.76
C GLN A 268 6.21 -0.52 10.17
N ASN A 269 6.66 0.29 11.13
CA ASN A 269 6.11 0.23 12.48
C ASN A 269 4.63 0.59 12.46
N LEU A 270 3.85 -0.08 13.29
CA LEU A 270 2.44 0.26 13.48
C LEU A 270 2.31 1.64 14.15
N THR A 271 1.38 2.42 13.66
CA THR A 271 1.06 3.75 14.18
C THR A 271 -0.45 3.92 14.29
N ALA A 272 -0.91 4.99 14.90
CA ALA A 272 -2.35 5.30 14.92
C ALA A 272 -2.95 5.54 13.52
N VAL A 273 -2.12 5.92 12.53
CA VAL A 273 -2.55 6.13 11.14
C VAL A 273 -2.52 4.83 10.35
N ASN A 274 -1.55 3.94 10.63
CA ASN A 274 -1.39 2.63 9.99
C ASN A 274 -1.44 1.56 11.08
N PRO A 275 -2.62 1.23 11.62
CA PRO A 275 -2.74 0.36 12.80
C PRO A 275 -2.62 -1.13 12.47
N TYR A 276 -2.90 -1.55 11.24
CA TYR A 276 -2.93 -2.97 10.87
C TYR A 276 -1.58 -3.48 10.39
N PRO A 277 -1.11 -4.63 10.91
CA PRO A 277 0.02 -5.32 10.35
C PRO A 277 -0.32 -5.92 8.97
N LEU A 278 0.69 -6.07 8.11
CA LEU A 278 0.53 -6.79 6.86
C LEU A 278 0.29 -8.29 7.12
N GLY A 279 -0.51 -8.94 6.27
CA GLY A 279 -0.81 -10.36 6.35
C GLY A 279 -2.28 -10.66 6.65
N GLY A 280 -3.03 -9.71 7.17
CA GLY A 280 -4.47 -9.86 7.41
C GLY A 280 -4.82 -10.86 8.51
N GLU A 281 -6.09 -11.28 8.55
CA GLU A 281 -6.63 -12.13 9.64
C GLU A 281 -6.03 -13.54 9.67
N ALA A 282 -5.64 -14.10 8.52
CA ALA A 282 -5.07 -15.44 8.44
C ALA A 282 -3.78 -15.61 9.26
N HIS A 283 -3.06 -14.50 9.48
CA HIS A 283 -1.80 -14.48 10.22
C HIS A 283 -1.92 -13.76 11.58
N ALA A 284 -3.10 -13.25 11.94
CA ALA A 284 -3.33 -12.43 13.12
C ALA A 284 -2.81 -13.09 14.42
N GLU A 285 -3.19 -14.33 14.64
CA GLU A 285 -2.76 -15.10 15.81
C GLU A 285 -1.26 -15.41 15.82
N THR A 286 -0.65 -15.60 14.65
CA THR A 286 0.80 -15.81 14.57
C THR A 286 1.56 -14.53 14.89
N ILE A 287 1.04 -13.39 14.46
CA ILE A 287 1.58 -12.06 14.78
C ILE A 287 1.46 -11.79 16.28
N LEU A 288 0.31 -12.08 16.89
CA LEU A 288 0.12 -11.93 18.33
C LEU A 288 1.10 -12.78 19.12
N GLU A 289 1.21 -14.05 18.80
CA GLU A 289 2.14 -14.98 19.48
C GLU A 289 3.62 -14.56 19.28
N SER A 290 3.97 -13.98 18.15
CA SER A 290 5.32 -13.44 17.94
C SER A 290 5.63 -12.29 18.89
N CYS A 291 4.64 -11.42 19.18
CA CYS A 291 4.79 -10.32 20.12
C CYS A 291 4.85 -10.83 21.58
N LEU A 292 4.00 -11.80 21.93
CA LEU A 292 4.00 -12.41 23.26
C LEU A 292 5.28 -13.19 23.54
N ALA A 293 5.83 -13.91 22.55
CA ALA A 293 7.12 -14.60 22.67
C ALA A 293 8.28 -13.63 22.96
N VAL A 294 8.27 -12.45 22.34
CA VAL A 294 9.26 -11.40 22.64
C VAL A 294 9.04 -10.83 24.04
N ALA A 295 7.80 -10.60 24.45
CA ALA A 295 7.48 -10.13 25.81
C ALA A 295 7.96 -11.16 26.86
N GLU A 296 7.65 -12.44 26.65
CA GLU A 296 8.06 -13.53 27.51
C GLU A 296 9.59 -13.61 27.65
N ALA A 297 10.32 -13.56 26.54
CA ALA A 297 11.78 -13.58 26.54
C ALA A 297 12.41 -12.38 27.25
N ARG A 298 11.75 -11.22 27.25
CA ARG A 298 12.23 -10.04 27.99
C ARG A 298 11.91 -10.09 29.49
N MET A 299 10.86 -10.83 29.90
CA MET A 299 10.53 -11.00 31.32
C MET A 299 11.40 -12.03 32.02
N ASP A 300 11.53 -13.22 31.43
CA ASP A 300 12.07 -14.40 32.09
C ASP A 300 13.45 -14.82 31.57
N ASP A 301 14.02 -14.12 30.60
CA ASP A 301 15.25 -14.47 29.88
C ASP A 301 15.25 -15.90 29.28
N ASN A 302 14.07 -16.50 29.13
CA ASN A 302 13.88 -17.84 28.62
C ASN A 302 12.77 -17.89 27.55
N ALA A 303 12.89 -18.83 26.63
CA ALA A 303 11.81 -19.17 25.71
C ALA A 303 10.81 -20.07 26.46
N GLY A 304 9.59 -19.58 26.60
CA GLY A 304 8.51 -20.27 27.29
C GLY A 304 7.41 -20.77 26.36
N ILE A 305 6.17 -20.73 26.85
CA ILE A 305 5.01 -21.29 26.15
C ILE A 305 4.66 -20.52 24.87
N HIS A 306 4.80 -19.19 24.88
CA HIS A 306 4.52 -18.34 23.73
C HIS A 306 5.56 -18.51 22.62
N ALA A 307 6.81 -18.73 22.97
CA ALA A 307 7.84 -19.04 22.00
C ALA A 307 7.55 -20.37 21.27
N ALA A 308 7.08 -21.40 21.97
CA ALA A 308 6.69 -22.67 21.37
C ALA A 308 5.43 -22.55 20.51
N ALA A 309 4.41 -21.83 20.99
CA ALA A 309 3.18 -21.54 20.26
C ALA A 309 3.46 -20.75 18.98
N TYR A 310 4.31 -19.74 19.05
CA TYR A 310 4.75 -18.96 17.89
C TYR A 310 5.40 -19.85 16.82
N GLN A 311 6.32 -20.75 17.18
CA GLN A 311 6.97 -21.64 16.22
C GLN A 311 5.95 -22.56 15.50
N GLN A 312 5.00 -23.10 16.24
CA GLN A 312 3.95 -23.94 15.67
C GLN A 312 3.03 -23.14 14.72
N ARG A 313 2.59 -21.96 15.13
CA ARG A 313 1.73 -21.09 14.32
C ARG A 313 2.47 -20.52 13.11
N LEU A 314 3.75 -20.21 13.25
CA LEU A 314 4.58 -19.74 12.14
C LEU A 314 4.68 -20.82 11.04
N ALA A 315 4.88 -22.08 11.41
CA ALA A 315 4.90 -23.17 10.43
C ALA A 315 3.56 -23.32 9.69
N ALA A 316 2.43 -23.16 10.40
CA ALA A 316 1.11 -23.20 9.81
C ALA A 316 0.87 -21.99 8.89
N SER A 317 1.29 -20.79 9.29
CA SER A 317 1.18 -19.58 8.47
C SER A 317 2.01 -19.66 7.18
N ILE A 318 3.21 -20.19 7.25
CA ILE A 318 4.07 -20.43 6.07
C ILE A 318 3.42 -21.44 5.13
N ALA A 319 2.86 -22.52 5.66
CA ALA A 319 2.14 -23.51 4.85
C ALA A 319 0.91 -22.90 4.16
N TYR A 320 0.14 -22.10 4.88
CA TYR A 320 -1.02 -21.38 4.33
C TYR A 320 -0.62 -20.43 3.20
N ASP A 321 0.39 -19.56 3.42
CA ASP A 321 0.86 -18.62 2.41
C ASP A 321 1.39 -19.34 1.16
N THR A 322 2.09 -20.46 1.34
CA THR A 322 2.59 -21.28 0.23
C THR A 322 1.45 -21.88 -0.59
N ILE A 323 0.39 -22.40 0.07
CA ILE A 323 -0.77 -22.99 -0.61
C ILE A 323 -1.50 -21.92 -1.43
N MET A 324 -1.73 -20.74 -0.84
CA MET A 324 -2.46 -19.65 -1.50
C MET A 324 -1.70 -19.06 -2.71
N ASN A 325 -0.39 -19.21 -2.75
CA ASN A 325 0.45 -18.76 -3.88
C ASN A 325 0.77 -19.84 -4.89
N THR A 326 0.43 -21.09 -4.62
CA THR A 326 0.68 -22.17 -5.57
C THR A 326 -0.31 -22.05 -6.72
N PRO A 327 0.13 -21.99 -8.01
CA PRO A 327 -0.77 -21.96 -9.15
C PRO A 327 -1.66 -23.21 -9.17
N GLU A 328 -2.96 -23.02 -9.47
CA GLU A 328 -3.93 -24.13 -9.53
C GLU A 328 -3.64 -25.17 -10.61
N HIS A 329 -2.83 -24.80 -11.63
CA HIS A 329 -2.52 -25.64 -12.76
C HIS A 329 -1.05 -26.02 -12.82
N MET A 330 -0.75 -27.32 -12.83
CA MET A 330 0.59 -27.83 -13.15
C MET A 330 0.98 -27.42 -14.58
N GLY A 331 2.16 -26.81 -14.73
CA GLY A 331 2.65 -26.29 -16.01
C GLY A 331 2.37 -24.83 -16.26
N TYR A 332 1.79 -24.10 -15.29
CA TYR A 332 1.77 -22.65 -15.35
C TYR A 332 3.18 -22.11 -15.13
N ASN A 333 3.75 -21.54 -16.21
CA ASN A 333 5.02 -20.81 -16.13
C ASN A 333 4.80 -19.39 -15.60
N GLY A 334 3.97 -19.24 -14.56
CA GLY A 334 3.81 -17.99 -13.84
C GLY A 334 5.14 -17.61 -13.21
N ASP A 335 5.29 -16.34 -12.98
CA ASP A 335 6.39 -15.76 -12.24
C ASP A 335 6.51 -16.43 -10.86
N SER A 336 7.32 -17.48 -10.76
CA SER A 336 7.59 -18.08 -9.47
C SER A 336 8.48 -17.11 -8.72
N SER A 337 7.93 -16.52 -7.67
CA SER A 337 8.61 -15.56 -6.78
C SER A 337 9.87 -16.11 -6.11
N ASP A 338 10.12 -17.42 -6.23
CA ASP A 338 11.29 -18.10 -5.66
C ASP A 338 12.55 -18.03 -6.54
N GLY A 339 12.46 -17.42 -7.72
CA GLY A 339 13.61 -17.24 -8.60
C GLY A 339 14.24 -18.57 -9.09
N SER A 340 13.50 -19.68 -9.02
CA SER A 340 13.94 -20.92 -9.65
C SER A 340 13.95 -20.70 -11.18
N SER A 341 15.14 -20.51 -11.71
CA SER A 341 15.35 -20.40 -13.14
C SER A 341 15.06 -21.77 -13.80
N TRP A 342 14.65 -21.75 -15.05
CA TRP A 342 14.47 -22.94 -15.89
C TRP A 342 15.64 -23.92 -15.82
N SER A 343 16.84 -23.48 -15.44
CA SER A 343 18.03 -24.31 -15.24
C SER A 343 17.92 -25.28 -14.06
N GLU A 344 17.12 -24.98 -13.05
CA GLU A 344 16.92 -25.92 -11.92
C GLU A 344 15.85 -26.98 -12.23
N GLN A 345 14.86 -26.65 -13.07
CA GLN A 345 13.87 -27.64 -13.53
C GLN A 345 14.44 -28.61 -14.58
N THR A 346 15.32 -28.14 -15.46
CA THR A 346 16.02 -29.00 -16.43
C THR A 346 16.97 -29.99 -15.75
N ASN A 347 17.56 -29.62 -14.60
CA ASN A 347 18.43 -30.53 -13.84
C ASN A 347 17.68 -31.64 -13.09
N ARG A 348 16.36 -31.60 -12.96
CA ARG A 348 15.57 -32.70 -12.38
C ARG A 348 15.38 -33.88 -13.35
N TYR A 349 15.58 -33.67 -14.63
CA TYR A 349 15.43 -34.70 -15.67
C TYR A 349 16.77 -35.25 -16.19
N LEU A 350 17.88 -34.83 -15.60
CA LEU A 350 19.20 -35.38 -15.91
C LEU A 350 19.43 -36.58 -15.01
N ASN A 351 19.21 -37.76 -15.53
CA ASN A 351 19.76 -39.08 -15.19
C ASN A 351 18.71 -40.18 -15.40
N GLY A 352 18.38 -40.44 -16.69
CA GLY A 352 17.70 -41.68 -17.04
C GLY A 352 16.18 -41.72 -16.81
N ASP A 353 15.55 -40.58 -16.55
CA ASP A 353 14.11 -40.50 -16.38
C ASP A 353 13.41 -40.62 -17.75
N VAL A 354 12.43 -41.52 -17.84
CA VAL A 354 11.62 -41.72 -19.03
C VAL A 354 10.47 -40.73 -19.03
N VAL A 355 10.50 -39.76 -19.91
CA VAL A 355 9.37 -38.84 -20.13
C VAL A 355 8.46 -39.39 -21.22
N THR A 356 7.20 -39.66 -20.89
CA THR A 356 6.17 -40.07 -21.87
C THR A 356 5.34 -38.85 -22.28
N TYR A 357 5.34 -38.53 -23.55
CA TYR A 357 4.45 -37.56 -24.16
C TYR A 357 3.65 -38.21 -25.30
N ASN A 358 2.33 -38.13 -25.25
CA ASN A 358 1.39 -38.72 -26.20
C ASN A 358 1.68 -40.20 -26.56
N GLY A 359 2.04 -41.02 -25.57
CA GLY A 359 2.29 -42.45 -25.76
C GLY A 359 3.66 -42.80 -26.34
N SER A 360 4.54 -41.83 -26.56
CA SER A 360 5.92 -42.05 -26.98
C SER A 360 6.86 -41.77 -25.81
N SER A 361 7.74 -42.70 -25.50
CA SER A 361 8.77 -42.58 -24.45
C SER A 361 10.09 -42.10 -25.08
N PHE A 362 10.69 -41.10 -24.49
CA PHE A 362 12.01 -40.58 -24.83
C PHE A 362 12.96 -40.82 -23.66
N THR A 363 14.07 -41.44 -23.93
CA THR A 363 15.17 -41.62 -22.97
C THR A 363 16.29 -40.67 -23.38
N ASP A 364 16.76 -39.85 -22.42
CA ASP A 364 17.96 -39.05 -22.66
C ASP A 364 19.17 -39.99 -22.63
N THR A 365 19.83 -40.12 -23.79
CA THR A 365 21.01 -40.98 -24.00
C THR A 365 22.29 -40.16 -24.17
N ASN A 366 22.35 -38.95 -23.67
CA ASN A 366 23.58 -38.17 -23.79
C ASN A 366 24.62 -38.62 -22.73
N PRO A 367 25.85 -38.96 -23.13
CA PRO A 367 26.90 -39.47 -22.24
C PRO A 367 27.49 -38.44 -21.28
#